data_1ed6e63bba6bc82c171be38b45ed94a8
#
_entry.id   1ed6e63bba6bc82c171be38b45ed94a8
#
_cell.length_a   1.000
_cell.length_b   1.000
_cell.length_c   1.000
_cell.angle_alpha   90.00
_cell.angle_beta   90.00
_cell.angle_gamma   90.00
#
_symmetry.space_group_name_H-M   'P 1'
#
loop_
_entity.id
_entity.type
_entity.pdbx_description
1 polymer ?
#
loop_
_entity_poly.entity_id
_entity_poly.type
_entity_poly.pdbx_seq_one_letter_code
_entity_poly.pdbx_strand_id
1 'polypeptide(L)'
;MASQFFVQYLDSDNKLIQKNVSSNSAGELEREISDKGGELLSVVEKKNRSINIQLGDPVKLQEKTNFIQQLKTMLSSGVSLVQSLEIAVKQIENDVFKTAIEEVITDLQQGNSFSKALKKHPKIFDQVSVAMVSAGEKGGILDKMLEELEKALKKDVEISDNIKKATRYPKIVGSIMLISMYIVIAKVIPTFTGILTSSGTEIPLLTRVLLSLGDILNSYGLYMFIAMVSIFFGIRFWGKTDSGRLFLDSFALKNPLFKSITVSAINLRFTKILGTLLSFGVPLKDALEVVKNVANNQIYIDAVDKIISDIDSGNPLTGSIKDSGVFSDYLCSMVGVGEEIGALDKMFLSASDYYEIELKNSTEGPSALIEPIITLIMGIFIALFVGSVFLPMFKMYENVSM
;
A
#
# COMPACT_ATOMS: atom_id res chain seq x y z
N MET A 1 25.35 -24.46 -13.20
CA MET A 1 24.63 -23.53 -14.10
C MET A 1 25.63 -22.48 -14.54
N ALA A 2 25.72 -22.21 -15.85
CA ALA A 2 26.69 -21.23 -16.35
C ALA A 2 26.26 -19.82 -15.95
N SER A 3 27.13 -19.10 -15.23
CA SER A 3 26.97 -17.69 -14.89
C SER A 3 27.42 -16.81 -16.07
N GLN A 4 26.82 -15.64 -16.24
CA GLN A 4 27.28 -14.65 -17.22
C GLN A 4 28.27 -13.69 -16.57
N PHE A 5 29.44 -13.56 -17.21
CA PHE A 5 30.51 -12.67 -16.76
C PHE A 5 30.72 -11.55 -17.78
N PHE A 6 30.89 -10.33 -17.33
CA PHE A 6 31.43 -9.24 -18.12
C PHE A 6 32.95 -9.24 -17.95
N VAL A 7 33.66 -9.45 -19.05
CA VAL A 7 35.10 -9.65 -19.06
C VAL A 7 35.77 -8.52 -19.83
N GLN A 8 36.83 -7.95 -19.25
CA GLN A 8 37.73 -7.00 -19.91
C GLN A 8 39.11 -7.62 -19.96
N TYR A 9 39.66 -7.82 -21.13
CA TYR A 9 41.01 -8.39 -21.31
C TYR A 9 41.74 -7.74 -22.47
N LEU A 10 43.10 -7.78 -22.43
CA LEU A 10 43.92 -7.42 -23.56
C LEU A 10 44.16 -8.66 -24.42
N ASP A 11 43.98 -8.52 -25.71
CA ASP A 11 44.31 -9.57 -26.70
C ASP A 11 45.84 -9.62 -26.98
N SER A 12 46.29 -10.65 -27.66
CA SER A 12 47.70 -10.81 -28.08
C SER A 12 48.30 -9.58 -28.78
N ASP A 13 47.44 -8.73 -29.38
CA ASP A 13 47.82 -7.48 -30.04
C ASP A 13 47.69 -6.24 -29.12
N ASN A 14 47.61 -6.43 -27.78
CA ASN A 14 47.47 -5.38 -26.77
C ASN A 14 46.22 -4.50 -26.94
N LYS A 15 45.16 -5.03 -27.54
CA LYS A 15 43.88 -4.34 -27.79
C LYS A 15 42.90 -4.70 -26.70
N LEU A 16 42.28 -3.68 -26.07
CA LEU A 16 41.25 -3.88 -25.03
C LEU A 16 39.97 -4.45 -25.62
N ILE A 17 39.61 -5.66 -25.22
CA ILE A 17 38.38 -6.33 -25.59
C ILE A 17 37.44 -6.38 -24.39
N GLN A 18 36.16 -5.99 -24.59
CA GLN A 18 35.10 -6.04 -23.62
C GLN A 18 33.96 -6.89 -24.15
N LYS A 19 33.64 -7.98 -23.46
CA LYS A 19 32.50 -8.81 -23.91
C LYS A 19 31.83 -9.58 -22.77
N ASN A 20 30.56 -9.97 -22.98
CA ASN A 20 29.85 -10.86 -22.06
C ASN A 20 30.13 -12.32 -22.47
N VAL A 21 30.58 -13.14 -21.52
CA VAL A 21 30.87 -14.56 -21.72
C VAL A 21 30.14 -15.39 -20.67
N SER A 22 29.62 -16.53 -21.07
CA SER A 22 29.01 -17.51 -20.16
C SER A 22 30.05 -18.55 -19.77
N SER A 23 30.33 -18.71 -18.46
CA SER A 23 31.25 -19.74 -17.95
C SER A 23 30.75 -20.26 -16.58
N ASN A 24 31.32 -21.39 -16.15
CA ASN A 24 30.98 -21.97 -14.85
C ASN A 24 31.75 -21.32 -13.69
N SER A 25 32.88 -20.67 -13.96
CA SER A 25 33.66 -19.94 -12.95
C SER A 25 34.55 -18.86 -13.57
N ALA A 26 34.92 -17.85 -12.76
CA ALA A 26 35.87 -16.82 -13.16
C ALA A 26 37.27 -17.39 -13.50
N GLY A 27 37.73 -18.42 -12.78
CA GLY A 27 38.99 -19.07 -13.00
C GLY A 27 39.07 -19.88 -14.32
N GLU A 28 37.94 -20.37 -14.84
CA GLU A 28 37.84 -21.03 -16.15
C GLU A 28 38.02 -20.00 -17.28
N LEU A 29 37.41 -18.81 -17.13
CA LEU A 29 37.56 -17.69 -18.06
C LEU A 29 39.00 -17.13 -18.09
N GLU A 30 39.66 -17.06 -16.94
CA GLU A 30 41.06 -16.62 -16.84
C GLU A 30 42.01 -17.56 -17.62
N ARG A 31 41.80 -18.88 -17.48
CA ARG A 31 42.57 -19.89 -18.24
C ARG A 31 42.30 -19.79 -19.73
N GLU A 32 41.01 -19.69 -20.13
CA GLU A 32 40.66 -19.62 -21.54
C GLU A 32 41.23 -18.37 -22.25
N ILE A 33 41.30 -17.23 -21.53
CA ILE A 33 41.87 -15.99 -22.07
C ILE A 33 43.39 -16.08 -22.11
N SER A 34 44.01 -16.64 -21.06
CA SER A 34 45.48 -16.86 -21.01
C SER A 34 45.96 -17.82 -22.06
N ASP A 35 45.22 -18.91 -22.32
CA ASP A 35 45.54 -19.89 -23.39
C ASP A 35 45.48 -19.28 -24.78
N LYS A 36 44.69 -18.19 -24.98
CA LYS A 36 44.59 -17.42 -26.22
C LYS A 36 45.59 -16.25 -26.28
N GLY A 37 46.57 -16.19 -25.35
CA GLY A 37 47.59 -15.15 -25.30
C GLY A 37 47.10 -13.79 -24.82
N GLY A 38 45.90 -13.72 -24.21
CA GLY A 38 45.33 -12.48 -23.64
C GLY A 38 45.62 -12.34 -22.16
N GLU A 39 45.63 -11.10 -21.67
CA GLU A 39 45.78 -10.76 -20.25
C GLU A 39 44.44 -10.25 -19.68
N LEU A 40 43.92 -10.92 -18.65
CA LEU A 40 42.64 -10.57 -18.00
C LEU A 40 42.81 -9.36 -17.10
N LEU A 41 42.10 -8.28 -17.37
CA LEU A 41 42.13 -7.04 -16.58
C LEU A 41 41.02 -6.99 -15.53
N SER A 42 39.80 -7.47 -15.87
CA SER A 42 38.65 -7.44 -14.95
C SER A 42 37.62 -8.50 -15.32
N VAL A 43 37.10 -9.20 -14.31
CA VAL A 43 35.95 -10.10 -14.41
C VAL A 43 34.91 -9.68 -13.41
N VAL A 44 33.74 -9.34 -13.92
CA VAL A 44 32.57 -9.00 -13.07
C VAL A 44 31.46 -10.01 -13.37
N GLU A 45 31.09 -10.81 -12.36
CA GLU A 45 29.94 -11.70 -12.49
C GLU A 45 28.65 -10.88 -12.63
N LYS A 46 27.99 -11.00 -13.76
CA LYS A 46 26.72 -10.37 -14.01
C LYS A 46 25.65 -11.21 -13.30
N LYS A 47 25.42 -10.93 -12.01
CA LYS A 47 24.24 -11.45 -11.34
C LYS A 47 23.03 -11.07 -12.19
N ASN A 48 22.36 -12.05 -12.78
CA ASN A 48 21.08 -11.83 -13.46
C ASN A 48 20.14 -11.13 -12.47
N ARG A 49 20.09 -9.80 -12.51
CA ARG A 49 18.98 -9.05 -11.93
C ARG A 49 17.77 -9.42 -12.78
N SER A 50 17.10 -10.50 -12.41
CA SER A 50 15.71 -10.67 -12.79
C SER A 50 15.05 -9.33 -12.45
N ILE A 51 14.51 -8.66 -13.43
CA ILE A 51 13.65 -7.49 -13.22
C ILE A 51 12.41 -8.08 -12.54
N ASN A 52 12.50 -8.25 -11.22
CA ASN A 52 11.37 -8.55 -10.39
C ASN A 52 10.54 -7.25 -10.36
N ILE A 53 9.58 -7.15 -11.28
CA ILE A 53 8.54 -6.13 -11.22
C ILE A 53 7.69 -6.46 -10.00
N GLN A 54 8.19 -6.13 -8.81
CA GLN A 54 7.41 -6.21 -7.58
C GLN A 54 6.39 -5.07 -7.61
N LEU A 55 5.17 -5.42 -8.02
CA LEU A 55 3.99 -4.57 -7.91
C LEU A 55 3.50 -4.57 -6.45
N GLY A 56 4.23 -3.95 -5.55
CA GLY A 56 3.86 -3.89 -4.13
C GLY A 56 5.01 -3.41 -3.25
N ASP A 57 4.75 -3.31 -1.97
CA ASP A 57 5.81 -3.11 -0.96
C ASP A 57 6.76 -4.31 -1.00
N PRO A 58 8.07 -4.08 -1.12
CA PRO A 58 9.05 -5.17 -1.22
C PRO A 58 9.13 -6.02 0.05
N VAL A 59 8.68 -5.48 1.19
CA VAL A 59 8.71 -6.11 2.51
C VAL A 59 7.32 -6.02 3.15
N LYS A 60 6.79 -7.14 3.61
CA LYS A 60 5.48 -7.16 4.28
C LYS A 60 5.52 -6.38 5.59
N LEU A 61 4.44 -5.69 5.90
CA LEU A 61 4.32 -4.92 7.13
C LEU A 61 4.56 -5.78 8.38
N GLN A 62 4.08 -7.02 8.39
CA GLN A 62 4.32 -7.98 9.48
C GLN A 62 5.81 -8.30 9.68
N GLU A 63 6.58 -8.43 8.60
CA GLU A 63 8.02 -8.68 8.67
C GLU A 63 8.76 -7.49 9.28
N LYS A 64 8.39 -6.26 8.88
CA LYS A 64 8.92 -5.03 9.48
C LYS A 64 8.60 -4.95 10.99
N THR A 65 7.35 -5.25 11.35
CA THR A 65 6.90 -5.25 12.75
C THR A 65 7.67 -6.24 13.60
N ASN A 66 7.85 -7.47 13.11
CA ASN A 66 8.61 -8.50 13.81
C ASN A 66 10.09 -8.08 13.99
N PHE A 67 10.70 -7.50 12.96
CA PHE A 67 12.06 -6.99 13.02
C PHE A 67 12.21 -5.88 14.08
N ILE A 68 11.31 -4.89 14.08
CA ILE A 68 11.35 -3.80 15.08
C ILE A 68 11.13 -4.36 16.49
N GLN A 69 10.21 -5.32 16.66
CA GLN A 69 9.98 -5.99 17.95
C GLN A 69 11.24 -6.69 18.47
N GLN A 70 11.94 -7.44 17.61
CA GLN A 70 13.18 -8.12 17.98
C GLN A 70 14.28 -7.11 18.36
N LEU A 71 14.44 -6.08 17.53
CA LEU A 71 15.43 -5.03 17.76
C LEU A 71 15.18 -4.32 19.11
N LYS A 72 13.94 -3.91 19.35
CA LYS A 72 13.51 -3.31 20.62
C LYS A 72 13.85 -4.22 21.81
N THR A 73 13.48 -5.50 21.71
CA THR A 73 13.69 -6.45 22.82
C THR A 73 15.17 -6.61 23.16
N MET A 74 16.03 -6.70 22.14
CA MET A 74 17.48 -6.82 22.36
C MET A 74 18.09 -5.54 22.95
N LEU A 75 17.71 -4.36 22.44
CA LEU A 75 18.18 -3.08 22.96
C LEU A 75 17.72 -2.84 24.40
N SER A 76 16.45 -3.14 24.72
CA SER A 76 15.95 -3.04 26.11
C SER A 76 16.64 -4.02 27.07
N SER A 77 17.23 -5.10 26.55
CA SER A 77 18.05 -6.04 27.32
C SER A 77 19.53 -5.63 27.40
N GLY A 78 19.91 -4.45 26.89
CA GLY A 78 21.27 -3.94 26.95
C GLY A 78 22.21 -4.44 25.84
N VAL A 79 21.69 -5.13 24.83
CA VAL A 79 22.49 -5.54 23.66
C VAL A 79 22.75 -4.31 22.77
N SER A 80 23.98 -4.18 22.27
CA SER A 80 24.31 -3.04 21.38
C SER A 80 23.49 -3.05 20.09
N LEU A 81 23.26 -1.86 19.50
CA LEU A 81 22.47 -1.72 18.27
C LEU A 81 23.04 -2.57 17.11
N VAL A 82 24.34 -2.50 16.88
CA VAL A 82 24.99 -3.26 15.79
C VAL A 82 24.83 -4.76 16.00
N GLN A 83 25.09 -5.25 17.21
CA GLN A 83 24.92 -6.67 17.54
C GLN A 83 23.45 -7.12 17.43
N SER A 84 22.51 -6.28 17.83
CA SER A 84 21.07 -6.56 17.69
C SER A 84 20.67 -6.68 16.22
N LEU A 85 21.17 -5.83 15.34
CA LEU A 85 20.94 -5.90 13.89
C LEU A 85 21.57 -7.16 13.27
N GLU A 86 22.82 -7.52 13.67
CA GLU A 86 23.50 -8.74 13.20
C GLU A 86 22.77 -10.02 13.60
N ILE A 87 22.09 -10.03 14.74
CA ILE A 87 21.25 -11.16 15.17
C ILE A 87 19.94 -11.17 14.38
N ALA A 88 19.28 -10.00 14.26
CA ALA A 88 17.98 -9.90 13.60
C ALA A 88 18.06 -10.22 12.10
N VAL A 89 19.13 -9.82 11.41
CA VAL A 89 19.28 -10.06 9.95
C VAL A 89 19.31 -11.55 9.60
N LYS A 90 19.80 -12.40 10.50
CA LYS A 90 19.84 -13.86 10.30
C LYS A 90 18.47 -14.52 10.25
N GLN A 91 17.45 -13.86 10.80
CA GLN A 91 16.06 -14.35 10.85
C GLN A 91 15.20 -13.77 9.73
N ILE A 92 15.75 -12.87 8.90
CA ILE A 92 15.03 -12.28 7.77
C ILE A 92 15.09 -13.23 6.58
N GLU A 93 13.92 -13.71 6.14
CA GLU A 93 13.79 -14.57 4.96
C GLU A 93 13.73 -13.78 3.64
N ASN A 94 13.25 -12.55 3.69
CA ASN A 94 13.10 -11.68 2.51
C ASN A 94 14.45 -11.12 2.09
N ASP A 95 14.95 -11.51 0.92
CA ASP A 95 16.27 -11.12 0.42
C ASP A 95 16.44 -9.60 0.29
N VAL A 96 15.38 -8.87 -0.13
CA VAL A 96 15.43 -7.42 -0.29
C VAL A 96 15.58 -6.75 1.08
N PHE A 97 14.83 -7.26 2.07
CA PHE A 97 14.90 -6.73 3.44
C PHE A 97 16.24 -7.06 4.08
N LYS A 98 16.71 -8.30 3.92
CA LYS A 98 18.01 -8.74 4.43
C LYS A 98 19.14 -7.89 3.89
N THR A 99 19.21 -7.69 2.58
CA THR A 99 20.24 -6.84 1.95
C THR A 99 20.19 -5.41 2.50
N ALA A 100 19.00 -4.84 2.65
CA ALA A 100 18.86 -3.48 3.20
C ALA A 100 19.39 -3.38 4.65
N ILE A 101 19.13 -4.38 5.50
CA ILE A 101 19.65 -4.39 6.88
C ILE A 101 21.16 -4.63 6.89
N GLU A 102 21.71 -5.45 6.02
CA GLU A 102 23.16 -5.63 5.87
C GLU A 102 23.85 -4.31 5.45
N GLU A 103 23.25 -3.54 4.55
CA GLU A 103 23.73 -2.20 4.19
C GLU A 103 23.64 -1.22 5.38
N VAL A 104 22.56 -1.27 6.17
CA VAL A 104 22.41 -0.48 7.41
C VAL A 104 23.50 -0.83 8.42
N ILE A 105 23.81 -2.11 8.63
CA ILE A 105 24.90 -2.55 9.53
C ILE A 105 26.22 -1.97 9.06
N THR A 106 26.52 -2.05 7.77
CA THR A 106 27.73 -1.51 7.18
C THR A 106 27.85 0.00 7.41
N ASP A 107 26.75 0.74 7.21
CA ASP A 107 26.72 2.19 7.46
C ASP A 107 27.00 2.53 8.93
N LEU A 108 26.42 1.79 9.87
CA LEU A 108 26.66 2.00 11.31
C LEU A 108 28.13 1.71 11.69
N GLN A 109 28.73 0.65 11.13
CA GLN A 109 30.14 0.34 11.34
C GLN A 109 31.08 1.40 10.77
N GLN A 110 30.63 2.16 9.75
CA GLN A 110 31.32 3.33 9.20
C GLN A 110 31.09 4.61 10.02
N GLY A 111 30.33 4.55 11.12
CA GLY A 111 30.06 5.69 12.00
C GLY A 111 28.87 6.56 11.58
N ASN A 112 28.07 6.13 10.60
CA ASN A 112 26.84 6.82 10.28
C ASN A 112 25.77 6.57 11.36
N SER A 113 24.84 7.52 11.54
CA SER A 113 23.70 7.31 12.46
C SER A 113 22.70 6.31 11.89
N PHE A 114 21.98 5.60 12.77
CA PHE A 114 20.99 4.60 12.40
C PHE A 114 19.86 5.19 11.54
N SER A 115 19.36 6.36 11.94
CA SER A 115 18.35 7.09 11.17
C SER A 115 18.82 7.47 9.76
N LYS A 116 20.09 7.88 9.58
CA LYS A 116 20.65 8.16 8.25
C LYS A 116 20.77 6.90 7.40
N ALA A 117 21.17 5.79 8.00
CA ALA A 117 21.27 4.51 7.33
C ALA A 117 19.87 4.03 6.86
N LEU A 118 18.84 4.08 7.72
CA LEU A 118 17.46 3.72 7.36
C LEU A 118 16.88 4.61 6.25
N LYS A 119 17.23 5.90 6.23
CA LYS A 119 16.77 6.86 5.22
C LYS A 119 17.18 6.48 3.79
N LYS A 120 18.23 5.69 3.61
CA LYS A 120 18.67 5.18 2.29
C LYS A 120 17.70 4.15 1.71
N HIS A 121 16.83 3.57 2.54
CA HIS A 121 15.88 2.53 2.17
C HIS A 121 14.40 2.98 2.29
N PRO A 122 13.97 4.03 1.56
CA PRO A 122 12.64 4.66 1.75
C PRO A 122 11.46 3.75 1.33
N LYS A 123 11.73 2.68 0.58
CA LYS A 123 10.72 1.66 0.23
C LYS A 123 10.44 0.69 1.37
N ILE A 124 11.32 0.62 2.36
CA ILE A 124 11.20 -0.28 3.52
C ILE A 124 10.85 0.51 4.77
N PHE A 125 11.61 1.55 5.05
CA PHE A 125 11.41 2.43 6.20
C PHE A 125 10.82 3.75 5.73
N ASP A 126 9.61 4.02 6.16
CA ASP A 126 8.93 5.28 5.88
C ASP A 126 9.55 6.45 6.65
N GLN A 127 9.12 7.66 6.33
CA GLN A 127 9.64 8.86 6.98
C GLN A 127 9.35 8.88 8.49
N VAL A 128 8.24 8.28 8.92
CA VAL A 128 7.86 8.18 10.33
C VAL A 128 8.85 7.32 11.09
N SER A 129 9.12 6.11 10.59
CA SER A 129 10.09 5.19 11.19
C SER A 129 11.47 5.84 11.32
N VAL A 130 11.93 6.51 10.23
CA VAL A 130 13.22 7.21 10.23
C VAL A 130 13.25 8.35 11.25
N ALA A 131 12.17 9.11 11.35
CA ALA A 131 12.08 10.25 12.25
C ALA A 131 12.01 9.84 13.73
N MET A 132 11.23 8.81 14.07
CA MET A 132 11.18 8.23 15.42
C MET A 132 12.54 7.69 15.83
N VAL A 133 13.23 6.97 14.95
CA VAL A 133 14.60 6.49 15.19
C VAL A 133 15.56 7.68 15.39
N SER A 134 15.45 8.73 14.57
CA SER A 134 16.29 9.93 14.71
C SER A 134 16.06 10.65 16.05
N ALA A 135 14.82 10.76 16.50
CA ALA A 135 14.49 11.31 17.80
C ALA A 135 15.07 10.46 18.92
N GLY A 136 14.92 9.12 18.82
CA GLY A 136 15.48 8.18 19.78
C GLY A 136 17.02 8.21 19.86
N GLU A 137 17.71 8.35 18.74
CA GLU A 137 19.17 8.50 18.71
C GLU A 137 19.63 9.80 19.40
N LYS A 138 19.01 10.92 19.02
CA LYS A 138 19.37 12.23 19.58
C LYS A 138 19.06 12.33 21.09
N GLY A 139 17.97 11.72 21.52
CA GLY A 139 17.52 11.73 22.91
C GLY A 139 18.14 10.63 23.78
N GLY A 140 18.87 9.67 23.20
CA GLY A 140 19.39 8.50 23.94
C GLY A 140 18.31 7.55 24.45
N ILE A 141 17.12 7.55 23.80
CA ILE A 141 15.93 6.78 24.18
C ILE A 141 15.44 5.89 23.02
N LEU A 142 16.39 5.35 22.26
CA LEU A 142 16.11 4.56 21.06
C LEU A 142 15.23 3.34 21.35
N ASP A 143 15.43 2.68 22.48
CA ASP A 143 14.63 1.56 22.97
C ASP A 143 13.15 1.93 23.11
N LYS A 144 12.86 3.09 23.74
CA LYS A 144 11.50 3.61 23.91
C LYS A 144 10.87 4.03 22.58
N MET A 145 11.64 4.66 21.70
CA MET A 145 11.15 5.05 20.38
C MET A 145 10.83 3.83 19.51
N LEU A 146 11.63 2.77 19.59
CA LEU A 146 11.34 1.51 18.91
C LEU A 146 10.12 0.80 19.52
N GLU A 147 9.86 0.93 20.82
CA GLU A 147 8.63 0.43 21.42
C GLU A 147 7.38 1.13 20.87
N GLU A 148 7.41 2.44 20.75
CA GLU A 148 6.30 3.19 20.16
C GLU A 148 6.15 2.92 18.66
N LEU A 149 7.26 2.75 17.93
CA LEU A 149 7.24 2.34 16.53
C LEU A 149 6.65 0.93 16.37
N GLU A 150 7.00 -0.01 17.25
CA GLU A 150 6.41 -1.35 17.27
C GLU A 150 4.88 -1.29 17.47
N LYS A 151 4.41 -0.49 18.43
CA LYS A 151 2.97 -0.29 18.70
C LYS A 151 2.25 0.28 17.46
N ALA A 152 2.84 1.29 16.82
CA ALA A 152 2.28 1.90 15.61
C ALA A 152 2.19 0.88 14.46
N LEU A 153 3.28 0.15 14.20
CA LEU A 153 3.29 -0.88 13.15
C LEU A 153 2.33 -2.03 13.43
N LYS A 154 2.21 -2.49 14.69
CA LYS A 154 1.21 -3.50 15.08
C LYS A 154 -0.21 -3.02 14.80
N LYS A 155 -0.49 -1.75 15.07
CA LYS A 155 -1.81 -1.17 14.77
C LYS A 155 -2.08 -1.11 13.27
N ASP A 156 -1.09 -0.74 12.48
CA ASP A 156 -1.22 -0.75 11.01
C ASP A 156 -1.44 -2.18 10.47
N VAL A 157 -0.79 -3.20 11.05
CA VAL A 157 -1.05 -4.62 10.73
C VAL A 157 -2.50 -4.98 11.07
N GLU A 158 -2.96 -4.64 12.28
CA GLU A 158 -4.34 -4.91 12.72
C GLU A 158 -5.38 -4.28 11.78
N ILE A 159 -5.20 -3.01 11.42
CA ILE A 159 -6.06 -2.30 10.46
C ILE A 159 -6.05 -3.00 9.10
N SER A 160 -4.86 -3.32 8.58
CA SER A 160 -4.71 -4.02 7.30
C SER A 160 -5.44 -5.37 7.30
N ASP A 161 -5.30 -6.14 8.37
CA ASP A 161 -5.93 -7.46 8.49
C ASP A 161 -7.44 -7.37 8.68
N ASN A 162 -7.94 -6.37 9.39
CA ASN A 162 -9.38 -6.12 9.51
C ASN A 162 -9.99 -5.75 8.15
N ILE A 163 -9.32 -4.90 7.35
CA ILE A 163 -9.74 -4.58 5.99
C ILE A 163 -9.73 -5.82 5.10
N LYS A 164 -8.69 -6.66 5.18
CA LYS A 164 -8.62 -7.92 4.41
C LYS A 164 -9.75 -8.87 4.80
N LYS A 165 -10.02 -9.04 6.10
CA LYS A 165 -11.11 -9.89 6.61
C LYS A 165 -12.47 -9.37 6.13
N ALA A 166 -12.74 -8.07 6.29
CA ALA A 166 -14.00 -7.44 5.88
C ALA A 166 -14.26 -7.54 4.37
N THR A 167 -13.19 -7.47 3.55
CA THR A 167 -13.31 -7.54 2.08
C THR A 167 -13.27 -8.97 1.52
N ARG A 168 -12.93 -9.99 2.33
CA ARG A 168 -12.81 -11.38 1.88
C ARG A 168 -14.15 -11.96 1.44
N TYR A 169 -15.17 -11.85 2.28
CA TYR A 169 -16.51 -12.36 1.98
C TYR A 169 -17.12 -11.70 0.73
N PRO A 170 -17.17 -10.36 0.62
CA PRO A 170 -17.63 -9.68 -0.58
C PRO A 170 -16.90 -10.10 -1.86
N LYS A 171 -15.59 -10.28 -1.80
CA LYS A 171 -14.80 -10.73 -2.97
C LYS A 171 -15.20 -12.12 -3.42
N ILE A 172 -15.35 -13.07 -2.48
CA ILE A 172 -15.72 -14.46 -2.79
C ILE A 172 -17.13 -14.49 -3.40
N VAL A 173 -18.10 -13.89 -2.71
CA VAL A 173 -19.51 -13.89 -3.17
C VAL A 173 -19.67 -13.14 -4.48
N GLY A 174 -19.03 -11.96 -4.61
CA GLY A 174 -19.03 -11.20 -5.85
C GLY A 174 -18.41 -11.96 -7.04
N SER A 175 -17.33 -12.70 -6.81
CA SER A 175 -16.70 -13.53 -7.84
C SER A 175 -17.60 -14.68 -8.28
N ILE A 176 -18.20 -15.40 -7.34
CA ILE A 176 -19.15 -16.48 -7.64
C ILE A 176 -20.35 -15.91 -8.41
N MET A 177 -20.88 -14.77 -7.97
CA MET A 177 -22.00 -14.11 -8.63
C MET A 177 -21.66 -13.72 -10.09
N LEU A 178 -20.51 -13.10 -10.32
CA LEU A 178 -20.07 -12.71 -11.67
C LEU A 178 -19.89 -13.93 -12.58
N ILE A 179 -19.31 -15.02 -12.06
CA ILE A 179 -19.16 -16.28 -12.81
C ILE A 179 -20.53 -16.87 -13.15
N SER A 180 -21.43 -16.94 -12.18
CA SER A 180 -22.79 -17.45 -12.39
C SER A 180 -23.56 -16.60 -13.41
N MET A 181 -23.47 -15.29 -13.30
CA MET A 181 -24.07 -14.34 -14.24
C MET A 181 -23.52 -14.55 -15.65
N TYR A 182 -22.21 -14.71 -15.80
CA TYR A 182 -21.59 -15.01 -17.09
C TYR A 182 -22.12 -16.32 -17.70
N ILE A 183 -22.17 -17.40 -16.91
CA ILE A 183 -22.67 -18.70 -17.37
C ILE A 183 -24.14 -18.60 -17.84
N VAL A 184 -24.97 -17.91 -17.07
CA VAL A 184 -26.38 -17.72 -17.40
C VAL A 184 -26.53 -16.94 -18.71
N ILE A 185 -25.86 -15.81 -18.84
CA ILE A 185 -25.96 -14.93 -20.00
C ILE A 185 -25.34 -15.59 -21.25
N ALA A 186 -24.19 -16.25 -21.12
CA ALA A 186 -23.43 -16.79 -22.25
C ALA A 186 -23.89 -18.19 -22.71
N LYS A 187 -24.52 -18.96 -21.81
CA LYS A 187 -24.89 -20.37 -22.10
C LYS A 187 -26.39 -20.61 -21.99
N VAL A 188 -26.99 -20.23 -20.84
CA VAL A 188 -28.37 -20.61 -20.55
C VAL A 188 -29.36 -19.83 -21.41
N ILE A 189 -29.26 -18.51 -21.45
CA ILE A 189 -30.20 -17.66 -22.24
C ILE A 189 -30.19 -17.97 -23.73
N PRO A 190 -29.03 -18.14 -24.41
CA PRO A 190 -29.00 -18.53 -25.83
C PRO A 190 -29.68 -19.88 -26.12
N THR A 191 -29.54 -20.87 -25.22
CA THR A 191 -30.17 -22.16 -25.37
C THR A 191 -31.70 -22.03 -25.38
N PHE A 192 -32.23 -21.25 -24.43
CA PHE A 192 -33.71 -21.00 -24.37
C PHE A 192 -34.21 -20.19 -25.56
N THR A 193 -33.44 -19.20 -26.03
CA THR A 193 -33.83 -18.42 -27.23
C THR A 193 -33.82 -19.26 -28.50
N GLY A 194 -32.92 -20.22 -28.64
CA GLY A 194 -32.94 -21.18 -29.75
C GLY A 194 -34.25 -21.98 -29.80
N ILE A 195 -34.78 -22.42 -28.65
CA ILE A 195 -36.05 -23.13 -28.52
C ILE A 195 -37.22 -22.20 -28.89
N LEU A 196 -37.20 -20.92 -28.46
CA LEU A 196 -38.24 -19.94 -28.71
C LEU A 196 -38.34 -19.57 -30.20
N THR A 197 -37.21 -19.34 -30.85
CA THR A 197 -37.16 -18.99 -32.28
C THR A 197 -37.61 -20.13 -33.14
N SER A 198 -37.28 -21.39 -32.75
CA SER A 198 -37.79 -22.58 -33.48
C SER A 198 -39.32 -22.77 -33.32
N SER A 199 -39.91 -22.22 -32.28
CA SER A 199 -41.38 -22.27 -32.03
C SER A 199 -42.13 -21.05 -32.60
N GLY A 200 -41.45 -20.16 -33.34
CA GLY A 200 -42.09 -18.98 -33.96
C GLY A 200 -42.55 -17.88 -32.96
N THR A 201 -42.12 -17.97 -31.70
CA THR A 201 -42.54 -17.04 -30.63
C THR A 201 -41.64 -15.82 -30.59
N GLU A 202 -42.20 -14.61 -30.49
CA GLU A 202 -41.40 -13.38 -30.37
C GLU A 202 -40.62 -13.35 -29.05
N ILE A 203 -39.34 -12.98 -29.15
CA ILE A 203 -38.43 -12.85 -28.00
C ILE A 203 -38.86 -11.61 -27.16
N PRO A 204 -39.19 -11.77 -25.86
CA PRO A 204 -39.53 -10.65 -24.99
C PRO A 204 -38.37 -9.66 -24.88
N LEU A 205 -38.69 -8.39 -24.65
CA LEU A 205 -37.74 -7.29 -24.60
C LEU A 205 -36.62 -7.53 -23.54
N LEU A 206 -36.99 -8.08 -22.39
CA LEU A 206 -36.07 -8.44 -21.32
C LEU A 206 -35.00 -9.45 -21.75
N THR A 207 -35.45 -10.53 -22.42
CA THR A 207 -34.55 -11.58 -22.94
C THR A 207 -33.64 -11.02 -24.05
N ARG A 208 -34.18 -10.12 -24.92
CA ARG A 208 -33.41 -9.46 -25.98
C ARG A 208 -32.26 -8.58 -25.40
N VAL A 209 -32.56 -7.82 -24.32
CA VAL A 209 -31.53 -7.01 -23.64
C VAL A 209 -30.42 -7.90 -23.05
N LEU A 210 -30.79 -8.99 -22.38
CA LEU A 210 -29.79 -9.91 -21.81
C LEU A 210 -28.97 -10.64 -22.89
N LEU A 211 -29.56 -10.97 -24.03
CA LEU A 211 -28.83 -11.51 -25.20
C LEU A 211 -27.82 -10.50 -25.75
N SER A 212 -28.25 -9.24 -25.94
CA SER A 212 -27.34 -8.18 -26.41
C SER A 212 -26.16 -7.99 -25.48
N LEU A 213 -26.38 -8.08 -24.16
CA LEU A 213 -25.31 -8.06 -23.16
C LEU A 213 -24.40 -9.28 -23.28
N GLY A 214 -24.95 -10.48 -23.57
CA GLY A 214 -24.20 -11.70 -23.81
C GLY A 214 -23.32 -11.59 -25.06
N ASP A 215 -23.84 -11.07 -26.14
CA ASP A 215 -23.12 -10.86 -27.40
C ASP A 215 -21.97 -9.84 -27.21
N ILE A 216 -22.21 -8.75 -26.47
CA ILE A 216 -21.19 -7.77 -26.10
C ILE A 216 -20.07 -8.44 -25.26
N LEU A 217 -20.45 -9.22 -24.25
CA LEU A 217 -19.49 -9.92 -23.40
C LEU A 217 -18.69 -10.98 -24.18
N ASN A 218 -19.31 -11.72 -25.07
CA ASN A 218 -18.61 -12.73 -25.87
C ASN A 218 -17.70 -12.08 -26.94
N SER A 219 -18.14 -10.99 -27.59
CA SER A 219 -17.38 -10.33 -28.65
C SER A 219 -16.30 -9.39 -28.12
N TYR A 220 -16.58 -8.69 -27.06
CA TYR A 220 -15.74 -7.61 -26.52
C TYR A 220 -15.24 -7.85 -25.09
N GLY A 221 -15.61 -8.96 -24.44
CA GLY A 221 -15.28 -9.22 -23.04
C GLY A 221 -13.78 -9.18 -22.74
N LEU A 222 -12.95 -9.73 -23.64
CA LEU A 222 -11.50 -9.66 -23.52
C LEU A 222 -10.98 -8.22 -23.63
N TYR A 223 -11.50 -7.44 -24.58
CA TYR A 223 -11.13 -6.04 -24.75
C TYR A 223 -11.57 -5.19 -23.55
N MET A 224 -12.78 -5.45 -23.01
CA MET A 224 -13.28 -4.80 -21.79
C MET A 224 -12.40 -5.14 -20.60
N PHE A 225 -11.97 -6.39 -20.45
CA PHE A 225 -11.07 -6.80 -19.39
C PHE A 225 -9.70 -6.10 -19.52
N ILE A 226 -9.11 -6.07 -20.71
CA ILE A 226 -7.86 -5.37 -20.99
C ILE A 226 -8.02 -3.87 -20.72
N ALA A 227 -9.12 -3.25 -21.15
CA ALA A 227 -9.41 -1.84 -20.89
C ALA A 227 -9.53 -1.56 -19.38
N MET A 228 -10.23 -2.40 -18.63
CA MET A 228 -10.37 -2.26 -17.17
C MET A 228 -9.03 -2.37 -16.47
N VAL A 229 -8.20 -3.34 -16.85
CA VAL A 229 -6.83 -3.50 -16.31
C VAL A 229 -5.97 -2.28 -16.67
N SER A 230 -6.05 -1.80 -17.93
CA SER A 230 -5.30 -0.61 -18.38
C SER A 230 -5.73 0.66 -17.63
N ILE A 231 -7.03 0.85 -17.40
CA ILE A 231 -7.56 1.96 -16.62
C ILE A 231 -7.06 1.87 -15.16
N PHE A 232 -7.11 0.68 -14.56
CA PHE A 232 -6.60 0.47 -13.19
C PHE A 232 -5.12 0.84 -13.06
N PHE A 233 -4.28 0.36 -13.98
CA PHE A 233 -2.87 0.73 -14.01
C PHE A 233 -2.68 2.21 -14.35
N GLY A 234 -3.47 2.75 -15.28
CA GLY A 234 -3.45 4.17 -15.64
C GLY A 234 -3.71 5.07 -14.44
N ILE A 235 -4.77 4.81 -13.66
CA ILE A 235 -5.08 5.55 -12.43
C ILE A 235 -3.95 5.42 -11.40
N ARG A 236 -3.39 4.21 -11.26
CA ARG A 236 -2.28 3.97 -10.33
C ARG A 236 -0.99 4.70 -10.73
N PHE A 237 -0.69 4.80 -12.03
CA PHE A 237 0.45 5.58 -12.54
C PHE A 237 0.19 7.08 -12.44
N TRP A 238 -1.01 7.51 -12.83
CA TRP A 238 -1.40 8.92 -12.72
C TRP A 238 -1.40 9.42 -11.28
N GLY A 239 -1.86 8.61 -10.32
CA GLY A 239 -1.81 8.91 -8.89
C GLY A 239 -0.40 9.06 -8.29
N LYS A 240 0.66 8.73 -9.06
CA LYS A 240 2.05 8.99 -8.66
C LYS A 240 2.56 10.36 -9.15
N THR A 241 1.84 11.03 -10.04
CA THR A 241 2.13 12.39 -10.48
C THR A 241 1.57 13.39 -9.47
N ASP A 242 2.18 14.58 -9.35
CA ASP A 242 1.76 15.60 -8.38
C ASP A 242 0.29 15.98 -8.57
N SER A 243 -0.15 16.20 -9.81
CA SER A 243 -1.54 16.52 -10.12
C SER A 243 -2.51 15.38 -9.83
N GLY A 244 -2.13 14.14 -10.15
CA GLY A 244 -2.95 12.96 -9.88
C GLY A 244 -3.06 12.67 -8.38
N ARG A 245 -1.99 12.87 -7.63
CA ARG A 245 -1.96 12.73 -6.18
C ARG A 245 -2.90 13.74 -5.51
N LEU A 246 -2.78 15.03 -5.87
CA LEU A 246 -3.68 16.09 -5.36
C LEU A 246 -5.16 15.78 -5.65
N PHE A 247 -5.46 15.28 -6.85
CA PHE A 247 -6.83 14.91 -7.20
C PHE A 247 -7.36 13.75 -6.36
N LEU A 248 -6.58 12.65 -6.23
CA LEU A 248 -6.97 11.49 -5.43
C LEU A 248 -7.10 11.83 -3.95
N ASP A 249 -6.18 12.62 -3.41
CA ASP A 249 -6.20 13.09 -2.02
C ASP A 249 -7.44 13.96 -1.76
N SER A 250 -7.74 14.91 -2.67
CA SER A 250 -8.94 15.72 -2.59
C SER A 250 -10.22 14.89 -2.73
N PHE A 251 -10.24 13.91 -3.63
CA PHE A 251 -11.37 13.01 -3.82
C PHE A 251 -11.64 12.18 -2.56
N ALA A 252 -10.59 11.63 -1.92
CA ALA A 252 -10.71 10.86 -0.70
C ALA A 252 -11.29 11.68 0.47
N LEU A 253 -10.92 12.97 0.54
CA LEU A 253 -11.43 13.89 1.57
C LEU A 253 -12.87 14.40 1.29
N LYS A 254 -13.31 14.45 0.02
CA LYS A 254 -14.64 14.96 -0.36
C LYS A 254 -15.71 13.88 -0.47
N ASN A 255 -15.31 12.63 -0.78
CA ASN A 255 -16.25 11.53 -0.97
C ASN A 255 -16.82 11.08 0.39
N PRO A 256 -18.17 11.10 0.59
CA PRO A 256 -18.79 10.76 1.87
C PRO A 256 -18.48 9.35 2.38
N LEU A 257 -18.18 8.39 1.48
CA LEU A 257 -17.84 7.02 1.85
C LEU A 257 -16.41 6.88 2.42
N PHE A 258 -15.48 7.71 1.94
CA PHE A 258 -14.07 7.61 2.32
C PHE A 258 -13.62 8.74 3.25
N LYS A 259 -14.34 9.87 3.29
CA LYS A 259 -13.98 11.06 4.07
C LYS A 259 -13.74 10.73 5.54
N SER A 260 -14.70 10.07 6.20
CA SER A 260 -14.60 9.78 7.63
C SER A 260 -13.39 8.88 7.91
N ILE A 261 -13.21 7.81 7.14
CA ILE A 261 -12.07 6.88 7.27
C ILE A 261 -10.75 7.63 7.06
N THR A 262 -10.65 8.42 5.98
CA THR A 262 -9.42 9.13 5.62
C THR A 262 -9.05 10.18 6.66
N VAL A 263 -10.02 11.02 7.07
CA VAL A 263 -9.80 12.08 8.06
C VAL A 263 -9.42 11.49 9.42
N SER A 264 -10.16 10.47 9.90
CA SER A 264 -9.86 9.83 11.18
C SER A 264 -8.51 9.12 11.17
N ALA A 265 -8.14 8.47 10.07
CA ALA A 265 -6.82 7.82 9.93
C ALA A 265 -5.67 8.83 9.93
N ILE A 266 -5.81 9.95 9.22
CA ILE A 266 -4.79 11.01 9.19
C ILE A 266 -4.66 11.65 10.58
N ASN A 267 -5.78 12.04 11.19
CA ASN A 267 -5.78 12.68 12.50
C ASN A 267 -5.23 11.75 13.59
N LEU A 268 -5.59 10.46 13.55
CA LEU A 268 -5.02 9.45 14.46
C LEU A 268 -3.48 9.42 14.37
N ARG A 269 -2.95 9.27 13.15
CA ARG A 269 -1.50 9.23 12.95
C ARG A 269 -0.83 10.53 13.35
N PHE A 270 -1.39 11.65 12.95
CA PHE A 270 -0.88 12.98 13.28
C PHE A 270 -0.83 13.19 14.80
N THR A 271 -1.94 12.99 15.50
CA THR A 271 -2.03 13.23 16.95
C THR A 271 -1.19 12.24 17.75
N LYS A 272 -1.20 10.95 17.36
CA LYS A 272 -0.42 9.91 18.03
C LYS A 272 1.07 10.19 17.98
N ILE A 273 1.60 10.46 16.78
CA ILE A 273 3.02 10.66 16.60
C ILE A 273 3.47 11.99 17.17
N LEU A 274 2.70 13.06 16.95
CA LEU A 274 3.02 14.36 17.53
C LEU A 274 3.00 14.31 19.06
N GLY A 275 1.95 13.77 19.65
CA GLY A 275 1.86 13.60 21.11
C GLY A 275 3.00 12.75 21.67
N THR A 276 3.35 11.65 21.00
CA THR A 276 4.48 10.80 21.38
C THR A 276 5.81 11.57 21.32
N LEU A 277 6.10 12.28 20.24
CA LEU A 277 7.34 13.06 20.12
C LEU A 277 7.44 14.14 21.20
N LEU A 278 6.34 14.87 21.44
CA LEU A 278 6.28 15.89 22.49
C LEU A 278 6.46 15.29 23.89
N SER A 279 5.87 14.12 24.18
CA SER A 279 6.03 13.44 25.48
C SER A 279 7.47 13.01 25.77
N PHE A 280 8.28 12.83 24.72
CA PHE A 280 9.72 12.58 24.84
C PHE A 280 10.58 13.86 24.79
N GLY A 281 9.94 15.03 24.86
CA GLY A 281 10.63 16.31 24.92
C GLY A 281 11.19 16.79 23.58
N VAL A 282 10.73 16.23 22.46
CA VAL A 282 11.08 16.75 21.13
C VAL A 282 10.44 18.13 20.95
N PRO A 283 11.19 19.18 20.55
CA PRO A 283 10.63 20.50 20.31
C PRO A 283 9.46 20.47 19.34
N LEU A 284 8.40 21.25 19.58
CA LEU A 284 7.17 21.26 18.80
C LEU A 284 7.42 21.41 17.29
N LYS A 285 8.30 22.33 16.90
CA LYS A 285 8.66 22.55 15.50
C LYS A 285 9.27 21.30 14.86
N ASP A 286 10.24 20.69 15.52
CA ASP A 286 10.91 19.48 15.02
C ASP A 286 9.91 18.32 14.93
N ALA A 287 9.00 18.21 15.90
CA ALA A 287 7.96 17.21 15.90
C ALA A 287 6.95 17.42 14.76
N LEU A 288 6.57 18.66 14.45
CA LEU A 288 5.72 19.01 13.32
C LEU A 288 6.41 18.70 11.97
N GLU A 289 7.69 18.98 11.82
CA GLU A 289 8.47 18.62 10.63
C GLU A 289 8.50 17.11 10.38
N VAL A 290 8.51 16.32 11.44
CA VAL A 290 8.41 14.86 11.36
C VAL A 290 7.01 14.44 10.91
N VAL A 291 5.98 15.00 11.54
CA VAL A 291 4.59 14.53 11.41
C VAL A 291 3.94 15.00 10.10
N LYS A 292 4.42 16.09 9.48
CA LYS A 292 3.83 16.59 8.21
C LYS A 292 3.74 15.51 7.12
N ASN A 293 4.75 14.66 7.01
CA ASN A 293 4.80 13.64 5.98
C ASN A 293 4.03 12.34 6.34
N VAL A 294 3.63 12.21 7.61
CA VAL A 294 2.90 11.04 8.11
C VAL A 294 1.48 10.98 7.56
N ALA A 295 0.88 12.14 7.30
CA ALA A 295 -0.46 12.24 6.75
C ALA A 295 -0.58 11.56 5.37
N ASN A 296 0.52 11.44 4.63
CA ASN A 296 0.57 10.93 3.26
C ASN A 296 -0.55 11.53 2.36
N ASN A 297 -0.93 12.79 2.64
CA ASN A 297 -1.94 13.56 1.96
C ASN A 297 -1.41 14.99 1.76
N GLN A 298 -1.37 15.46 0.51
CA GLN A 298 -0.74 16.73 0.18
C GLN A 298 -1.41 17.93 0.84
N ILE A 299 -2.75 17.88 1.00
CA ILE A 299 -3.51 18.97 1.63
C ILE A 299 -3.10 19.14 3.11
N TYR A 300 -2.87 18.03 3.80
CA TYR A 300 -2.38 18.06 5.19
C TYR A 300 -0.91 18.45 5.28
N ILE A 301 -0.07 18.04 4.33
CA ILE A 301 1.34 18.45 4.27
C ILE A 301 1.42 19.98 4.15
N ASP A 302 0.69 20.57 3.19
CA ASP A 302 0.65 22.01 2.96
C ASP A 302 0.10 22.77 4.18
N ALA A 303 -0.91 22.21 4.85
CA ALA A 303 -1.46 22.78 6.07
C ALA A 303 -0.45 22.78 7.23
N VAL A 304 0.30 21.69 7.42
CA VAL A 304 1.32 21.61 8.49
C VAL A 304 2.51 22.51 8.17
N ASP A 305 2.92 22.65 6.89
CA ASP A 305 3.96 23.61 6.50
C ASP A 305 3.55 25.06 6.83
N LYS A 306 2.27 25.40 6.61
CA LYS A 306 1.73 26.71 7.03
C LYS A 306 1.76 26.86 8.55
N ILE A 307 1.33 25.85 9.30
CA ILE A 307 1.38 25.88 10.76
C ILE A 307 2.80 26.09 11.28
N ILE A 308 3.79 25.41 10.72
CA ILE A 308 5.21 25.60 11.07
C ILE A 308 5.65 27.05 10.82
N SER A 309 5.29 27.63 9.68
CA SER A 309 5.59 29.01 9.33
C SER A 309 4.93 30.02 10.28
N ASP A 310 3.68 29.76 10.68
CA ASP A 310 2.93 30.59 11.63
C ASP A 310 3.57 30.55 13.02
N ILE A 311 3.99 29.39 13.50
CA ILE A 311 4.72 29.22 14.78
C ILE A 311 6.08 29.94 14.72
N ASP A 312 6.81 29.84 13.62
CA ASP A 312 8.07 30.58 13.42
C ASP A 312 7.87 32.11 13.47
N SER A 313 6.68 32.57 13.09
CA SER A 313 6.28 33.97 13.19
C SER A 313 5.77 34.38 14.58
N GLY A 314 5.74 33.45 15.54
CA GLY A 314 5.30 33.69 16.91
C GLY A 314 3.78 33.56 17.13
N ASN A 315 3.04 33.05 16.16
CA ASN A 315 1.61 32.82 16.31
C ASN A 315 1.33 31.60 17.20
N PRO A 316 0.23 31.57 17.97
CA PRO A 316 -0.15 30.44 18.77
C PRO A 316 -0.52 29.23 17.92
N LEU A 317 -0.19 28.01 18.39
CA LEU A 317 -0.49 26.76 17.70
C LEU A 317 -1.99 26.58 17.45
N THR A 318 -2.82 26.90 18.45
CA THR A 318 -4.28 26.78 18.38
C THR A 318 -4.87 27.57 17.23
N GLY A 319 -4.42 28.83 17.06
CA GLY A 319 -4.84 29.69 15.94
C GLY A 319 -4.42 29.12 14.60
N SER A 320 -3.16 28.73 14.47
CA SER A 320 -2.57 28.19 13.25
C SER A 320 -3.26 26.89 12.80
N ILE A 321 -3.57 25.99 13.71
CA ILE A 321 -4.31 24.72 13.44
C ILE A 321 -5.73 25.04 12.96
N LYS A 322 -6.44 25.95 13.64
CA LYS A 322 -7.80 26.37 13.27
C LYS A 322 -7.85 27.02 11.88
N ASP A 323 -6.91 27.92 11.60
CA ASP A 323 -6.84 28.67 10.34
C ASP A 323 -6.40 27.78 9.16
N SER A 324 -5.84 26.61 9.42
CA SER A 324 -5.53 25.61 8.39
C SER A 324 -6.78 25.01 7.75
N GLY A 325 -7.89 24.91 8.48
CA GLY A 325 -9.18 24.42 8.01
C GLY A 325 -9.25 22.91 7.70
N VAL A 326 -8.18 22.15 7.96
CA VAL A 326 -8.13 20.71 7.66
C VAL A 326 -8.35 19.84 8.89
N PHE A 327 -8.16 20.40 10.07
CA PHE A 327 -8.36 19.70 11.34
C PHE A 327 -9.78 19.90 11.88
N SER A 328 -10.28 18.94 12.66
CA SER A 328 -11.61 19.03 13.25
C SER A 328 -11.64 20.03 14.42
N ASP A 329 -12.84 20.57 14.69
CA ASP A 329 -13.09 21.46 15.83
C ASP A 329 -12.71 20.79 17.16
N TYR A 330 -12.87 19.47 17.26
CA TYR A 330 -12.45 18.69 18.42
C TYR A 330 -10.94 18.78 18.65
N LEU A 331 -10.13 18.55 17.60
CA LEU A 331 -8.68 18.68 17.72
C LEU A 331 -8.26 20.11 18.05
N CYS A 332 -8.86 21.11 17.39
CA CYS A 332 -8.59 22.51 17.68
C CYS A 332 -8.85 22.84 19.16
N SER A 333 -9.94 22.31 19.73
CA SER A 333 -10.28 22.51 21.14
C SER A 333 -9.29 21.84 22.09
N MET A 334 -8.89 20.59 21.77
CA MET A 334 -7.90 19.85 22.57
C MET A 334 -6.53 20.55 22.55
N VAL A 335 -6.11 21.05 21.38
CA VAL A 335 -4.85 21.81 21.25
C VAL A 335 -4.94 23.11 22.04
N GLY A 336 -6.07 23.82 22.00
CA GLY A 336 -6.27 25.05 22.76
C GLY A 336 -6.08 24.83 24.27
N VAL A 337 -6.72 23.80 24.81
CA VAL A 337 -6.53 23.43 26.22
C VAL A 337 -5.07 23.06 26.49
N GLY A 338 -4.45 22.24 25.62
CA GLY A 338 -3.07 21.81 25.78
C GLY A 338 -2.05 22.95 25.75
N GLU A 339 -2.28 23.96 24.90
CA GLU A 339 -1.44 25.15 24.80
C GLU A 339 -1.58 26.03 26.04
N GLU A 340 -2.82 26.22 26.55
CA GLU A 340 -3.09 27.02 27.74
C GLU A 340 -2.46 26.42 29.03
N ILE A 341 -2.53 25.11 29.20
CA ILE A 341 -2.01 24.44 30.42
C ILE A 341 -0.57 23.90 30.25
N GLY A 342 0.05 24.08 29.05
CA GLY A 342 1.39 23.58 28.79
C GLY A 342 1.50 22.05 28.71
N ALA A 343 0.42 21.35 28.32
CA ALA A 343 0.34 19.89 28.30
C ALA A 343 -0.12 19.38 26.89
N LEU A 344 0.50 19.93 25.83
CA LEU A 344 0.18 19.56 24.44
C LEU A 344 0.36 18.05 24.19
N ASP A 345 1.40 17.45 24.75
CA ASP A 345 1.68 16.02 24.66
C ASP A 345 0.48 15.16 25.08
N LYS A 346 -0.08 15.45 26.27
CA LYS A 346 -1.24 14.72 26.81
C LYS A 346 -2.49 14.95 25.98
N MET A 347 -2.71 16.17 25.51
CA MET A 347 -3.90 16.51 24.72
C MET A 347 -3.86 15.85 23.35
N PHE A 348 -2.71 15.81 22.69
CA PHE A 348 -2.55 15.07 21.44
C PHE A 348 -2.73 13.56 21.61
N LEU A 349 -2.19 12.96 22.69
CA LEU A 349 -2.40 11.53 22.97
C LEU A 349 -3.88 11.23 23.25
N SER A 350 -4.57 12.05 24.05
CA SER A 350 -6.01 11.89 24.29
C SER A 350 -6.83 12.05 23.00
N ALA A 351 -6.45 13.00 22.14
CA ALA A 351 -7.08 13.13 20.82
C ALA A 351 -6.82 11.90 19.94
N SER A 352 -5.64 11.28 20.05
CA SER A 352 -5.35 10.05 19.30
C SER A 352 -6.26 8.89 19.71
N ASP A 353 -6.54 8.73 21.01
CA ASP A 353 -7.43 7.68 21.50
C ASP A 353 -8.86 7.89 20.99
N TYR A 354 -9.32 9.12 20.91
CA TYR A 354 -10.62 9.45 20.30
C TYR A 354 -10.65 9.08 18.81
N TYR A 355 -9.63 9.48 18.03
CA TYR A 355 -9.59 9.15 16.59
C TYR A 355 -9.39 7.66 16.31
N GLU A 356 -8.80 6.92 17.25
CA GLU A 356 -8.72 5.45 17.15
C GLU A 356 -10.13 4.82 17.19
N ILE A 357 -10.97 5.27 18.11
CA ILE A 357 -12.36 4.81 18.23
C ILE A 357 -13.16 5.25 16.99
N GLU A 358 -12.99 6.49 16.57
CA GLU A 358 -13.70 7.03 15.40
C GLU A 358 -13.31 6.31 14.09
N LEU A 359 -12.02 6.01 13.91
CA LEU A 359 -11.55 5.22 12.77
C LEU A 359 -12.16 3.81 12.77
N LYS A 360 -12.22 3.15 13.92
CA LYS A 360 -12.85 1.85 14.07
C LYS A 360 -14.33 1.91 13.66
N ASN A 361 -15.08 2.85 14.20
CA ASN A 361 -16.49 3.04 13.85
C ASN A 361 -16.70 3.35 12.37
N SER A 362 -15.84 4.18 11.80
CA SER A 362 -15.87 4.57 10.38
C SER A 362 -15.54 3.41 9.43
N THR A 363 -14.78 2.42 9.86
CA THR A 363 -14.44 1.24 9.04
C THR A 363 -15.47 0.13 9.13
N GLU A 364 -16.18 0.00 10.25
CA GLU A 364 -17.21 -1.03 10.45
C GLU A 364 -18.51 -0.71 9.66
N GLY A 365 -18.91 0.56 9.62
CA GLY A 365 -20.16 1.01 8.97
C GLY A 365 -20.25 0.68 7.48
N PRO A 366 -19.30 1.10 6.63
CA PRO A 366 -19.33 0.78 5.19
C PRO A 366 -19.26 -0.71 4.89
N SER A 367 -18.52 -1.48 5.70
CA SER A 367 -18.42 -2.94 5.54
C SER A 367 -19.75 -3.64 5.74
N ALA A 368 -20.58 -3.16 6.67
CA ALA A 368 -21.90 -3.71 6.93
C ALA A 368 -22.91 -3.45 5.80
N LEU A 369 -22.72 -2.39 4.99
CA LEU A 369 -23.58 -2.07 3.85
C LEU A 369 -23.30 -2.93 2.61
N ILE A 370 -22.12 -3.53 2.52
CA ILE A 370 -21.74 -4.33 1.34
C ILE A 370 -22.63 -5.57 1.20
N GLU A 371 -22.95 -6.23 2.30
CA GLU A 371 -23.78 -7.45 2.29
C GLU A 371 -25.22 -7.20 1.79
N PRO A 372 -25.98 -6.21 2.31
CA PRO A 372 -27.29 -5.83 1.76
C PRO A 372 -27.25 -5.44 0.28
N ILE A 373 -26.21 -4.71 -0.14
CA ILE A 373 -26.07 -4.30 -1.54
C ILE A 373 -25.86 -5.52 -2.45
N ILE A 374 -24.97 -6.44 -2.07
CA ILE A 374 -24.72 -7.68 -2.84
C ILE A 374 -26.01 -8.50 -2.90
N THR A 375 -26.74 -8.64 -1.78
CA THR A 375 -28.01 -9.39 -1.72
C THR A 375 -29.07 -8.76 -2.61
N LEU A 376 -29.18 -7.43 -2.61
CA LEU A 376 -30.10 -6.70 -3.48
C LEU A 376 -29.77 -6.92 -4.96
N ILE A 377 -28.50 -6.77 -5.33
CA ILE A 377 -28.05 -7.01 -6.72
C ILE A 377 -28.32 -8.45 -7.14
N MET A 378 -28.06 -9.43 -6.27
CA MET A 378 -28.37 -10.84 -6.52
C MET A 378 -29.88 -11.06 -6.71
N GLY A 379 -30.72 -10.46 -5.85
CA GLY A 379 -32.18 -10.55 -5.95
C GLY A 379 -32.70 -9.98 -7.28
N ILE A 380 -32.21 -8.82 -7.68
CA ILE A 380 -32.54 -8.20 -8.98
C ILE A 380 -32.08 -9.11 -10.13
N PHE A 381 -30.88 -9.64 -10.07
CA PHE A 381 -30.35 -10.51 -11.12
C PHE A 381 -31.18 -11.81 -11.24
N ILE A 382 -31.51 -12.46 -10.14
CA ILE A 382 -32.36 -13.67 -10.13
C ILE A 382 -33.74 -13.34 -10.69
N ALA A 383 -34.36 -12.23 -10.31
CA ALA A 383 -35.64 -11.81 -10.82
C ALA A 383 -35.62 -11.57 -12.34
N LEU A 384 -34.58 -10.90 -12.85
CA LEU A 384 -34.37 -10.69 -14.29
C LEU A 384 -34.14 -12.02 -15.02
N PHE A 385 -33.37 -12.92 -14.45
CA PHE A 385 -33.12 -14.25 -15.03
C PHE A 385 -34.40 -15.08 -15.10
N VAL A 386 -35.11 -15.20 -13.99
CA VAL A 386 -36.38 -15.93 -13.93
C VAL A 386 -37.39 -15.32 -14.93
N GLY A 387 -37.51 -14.00 -14.93
CA GLY A 387 -38.40 -13.33 -15.93
C GLY A 387 -37.98 -13.57 -17.36
N SER A 388 -36.67 -13.61 -17.66
CA SER A 388 -36.19 -13.84 -19.04
C SER A 388 -36.42 -15.27 -19.56
N VAL A 389 -36.56 -16.24 -18.65
CA VAL A 389 -36.80 -17.66 -18.99
C VAL A 389 -38.32 -17.96 -18.95
N PHE A 390 -39.02 -17.55 -17.92
CA PHE A 390 -40.40 -17.92 -17.70
C PHE A 390 -41.39 -17.11 -18.56
N LEU A 391 -41.18 -15.81 -18.78
CA LEU A 391 -42.07 -15.00 -19.63
C LEU A 391 -42.24 -15.55 -21.04
N PRO A 392 -41.15 -15.96 -21.74
CA PRO A 392 -41.28 -16.63 -23.02
C PRO A 392 -42.05 -17.98 -22.96
N MET A 393 -41.79 -18.77 -21.91
CA MET A 393 -42.47 -20.07 -21.74
C MET A 393 -43.97 -19.88 -21.58
N PHE A 394 -44.43 -18.88 -20.84
CA PHE A 394 -45.86 -18.57 -20.73
C PHE A 394 -46.48 -18.17 -22.08
N LYS A 395 -45.79 -17.34 -22.89
CA LYS A 395 -46.23 -16.95 -24.23
C LYS A 395 -46.32 -18.15 -25.19
N MET A 396 -45.42 -19.10 -25.08
CA MET A 396 -45.52 -20.37 -25.86
C MET A 396 -46.73 -21.16 -25.47
N TYR A 397 -47.07 -21.24 -24.18
CA TYR A 397 -48.26 -21.97 -23.71
C TYR A 397 -49.57 -21.32 -24.21
N GLU A 398 -49.60 -19.99 -24.24
CA GLU A 398 -50.74 -19.22 -24.74
C GLU A 398 -50.97 -19.45 -26.24
N ASN A 399 -49.90 -19.49 -27.04
CA ASN A 399 -49.95 -19.75 -28.50
C ASN A 399 -50.27 -21.20 -28.88
N VAL A 400 -50.07 -22.18 -28.01
CA VAL A 400 -50.42 -23.59 -28.23
C VAL A 400 -51.83 -23.91 -27.82
N SER A 401 -52.44 -23.07 -26.96
CA SER A 401 -53.80 -23.24 -26.44
C SER A 401 -54.86 -22.47 -27.26
N MET A 402 -54.46 -21.73 -28.28
CA MET A 402 -55.33 -21.15 -29.33
C MET A 402 -55.27 -21.99 -30.61
#